data_555d4cde2df76fc7be3bd99fa9159403
#
_entry.id   555d4cde2df76fc7be3bd99fa9159403
#
_cell.length_a   1.000
_cell.length_b   1.000
_cell.length_c   1.000
_cell.angle_alpha   90.00
_cell.angle_beta   90.00
_cell.angle_gamma   90.00
#
_symmetry.space_group_name_H-M   'P 1'
#
loop_
_entity.id
_entity.type
_entity.pdbx_description
1 polymer ?
#
loop_
_entity_poly.entity_id
_entity_poly.type
_entity_poly.pdbx_seq_one_letter_code
_entity_poly.pdbx_strand_id
1 'polypeptide(L)'
;ADSDDGGDGVIDTEDAFPLDASEHVDSDNDGTGDNADSDDDGDGVEDPLDAFPLDSTESVDLDGDGIGNNADLDDDGDGVDDSKDVFPLDATEWEDANGDGLGDNKEPLSSFESAQQEPVMPLLGFAVVIGIMIMLYRAQPPGGFEKKEFLETNLEEE
;
A
#
# COMPACT_ATOMS: atom_id res chain seq x y z
N ALA A 1 25.50 56.01 1.34
CA ALA A 1 25.52 54.58 1.04
C ALA A 1 24.17 54.26 0.40
N ASP A 2 24.17 53.55 -0.68
CA ASP A 2 22.97 52.96 -1.24
C ASP A 2 22.42 51.95 -0.22
N SER A 3 21.20 51.73 -0.18
CA SER A 3 20.57 50.76 0.72
C SER A 3 20.15 49.47 0.01
N ASP A 4 20.52 49.36 -1.26
CA ASP A 4 20.29 48.25 -2.17
C ASP A 4 21.46 48.22 -3.16
N ASP A 5 22.61 47.76 -2.67
CA ASP A 5 23.87 47.76 -3.43
C ASP A 5 23.84 46.71 -4.56
N GLY A 6 22.98 45.67 -4.48
CA GLY A 6 22.74 44.68 -5.49
C GLY A 6 21.85 45.21 -6.63
N GLY A 7 20.89 46.06 -6.29
CA GLY A 7 19.97 46.69 -7.25
C GLY A 7 18.85 45.78 -7.72
N ASP A 8 18.49 44.78 -6.95
CA ASP A 8 17.45 43.80 -7.22
C ASP A 8 16.07 44.14 -6.57
N GLY A 9 16.07 45.15 -5.68
CA GLY A 9 14.90 45.62 -4.97
C GLY A 9 14.78 45.11 -3.53
N VAL A 10 15.76 44.32 -3.04
CA VAL A 10 15.91 43.91 -1.66
C VAL A 10 16.96 44.79 -1.00
N ILE A 11 16.70 45.28 0.21
CA ILE A 11 17.66 46.16 0.91
C ILE A 11 18.81 45.33 1.51
N ASP A 12 20.02 45.86 1.50
CA ASP A 12 21.26 45.17 1.98
C ASP A 12 21.10 44.47 3.33
N THR A 13 20.25 44.96 4.20
CA THR A 13 20.04 44.41 5.55
C THR A 13 19.06 43.21 5.59
N GLU A 14 18.37 42.96 4.51
CA GLU A 14 17.40 41.85 4.34
C GLU A 14 17.84 40.87 3.27
N ASP A 15 18.98 41.18 2.62
CA ASP A 15 19.57 40.47 1.51
C ASP A 15 20.71 39.57 1.98
N ALA A 16 20.64 38.28 1.69
CA ALA A 16 21.73 37.35 1.98
C ALA A 16 22.98 37.62 1.10
N PHE A 17 22.75 38.22 -0.11
CA PHE A 17 23.79 38.51 -1.10
C PHE A 17 23.79 39.98 -1.55
N PRO A 18 24.07 40.98 -0.68
CA PRO A 18 23.83 42.41 -0.93
C PRO A 18 24.58 43.02 -2.11
N LEU A 19 25.41 42.29 -2.80
CA LEU A 19 26.20 42.73 -3.96
C LEU A 19 25.87 41.90 -5.22
N ASP A 20 24.96 40.95 -5.15
CA ASP A 20 24.61 40.08 -6.27
C ASP A 20 23.14 40.24 -6.61
N ALA A 21 22.81 40.97 -7.65
CA ALA A 21 21.48 41.25 -8.13
C ALA A 21 20.71 40.01 -8.63
N SER A 22 21.30 38.83 -8.62
CA SER A 22 20.66 37.58 -9.03
C SER A 22 20.24 36.69 -7.86
N GLU A 23 20.74 37.01 -6.65
CA GLU A 23 20.51 36.24 -5.44
C GLU A 23 20.12 37.16 -4.29
N HIS A 24 19.17 36.73 -3.46
CA HIS A 24 18.78 37.48 -2.26
C HIS A 24 18.33 36.58 -1.09
N VAL A 25 18.14 35.28 -1.32
CA VAL A 25 17.82 34.27 -0.30
C VAL A 25 18.87 33.19 -0.28
N ASP A 26 19.17 32.67 0.90
CA ASP A 26 20.08 31.55 1.20
C ASP A 26 19.36 30.75 2.30
N SER A 27 18.51 29.80 1.91
CA SER A 27 17.56 29.17 2.80
C SER A 27 18.24 28.22 3.79
N ASP A 28 19.29 27.49 3.37
CA ASP A 28 20.05 26.57 4.22
C ASP A 28 21.32 27.21 4.84
N ASN A 29 21.70 28.42 4.39
CA ASN A 29 22.85 29.17 4.81
C ASN A 29 24.21 28.51 4.47
N ASP A 30 24.31 27.86 3.31
CA ASP A 30 25.53 27.24 2.82
C ASP A 30 26.43 28.23 2.05
N GLY A 31 25.86 29.39 1.65
CA GLY A 31 26.54 30.47 0.92
C GLY A 31 26.29 30.41 -0.59
N THR A 32 25.45 29.53 -1.07
CA THR A 32 24.86 29.53 -2.41
C THR A 32 23.46 30.14 -2.30
N GLY A 33 23.04 30.94 -3.25
CA GLY A 33 21.66 31.50 -3.22
C GLY A 33 20.67 30.56 -3.86
N ASP A 34 19.40 30.60 -3.41
CA ASP A 34 18.34 29.69 -3.82
C ASP A 34 18.12 29.64 -5.35
N ASN A 35 18.46 30.72 -6.10
CA ASN A 35 18.36 30.67 -7.55
C ASN A 35 19.47 29.87 -8.23
N ALA A 36 20.62 29.67 -7.56
CA ALA A 36 21.75 28.94 -8.07
C ALA A 36 21.96 27.60 -7.36
N ASP A 37 21.29 27.40 -6.25
CA ASP A 37 21.29 26.14 -5.52
C ASP A 37 20.43 25.09 -6.24
N SER A 38 20.61 23.87 -5.94
CA SER A 38 19.81 22.74 -6.41
C SER A 38 19.13 21.99 -5.29
N ASP A 39 19.37 22.41 -4.03
CA ASP A 39 18.89 21.79 -2.79
C ASP A 39 18.76 22.92 -1.75
N ASP A 40 17.73 23.76 -1.94
CA ASP A 40 17.56 25.06 -1.29
C ASP A 40 17.51 24.99 0.25
N ASP A 41 17.07 23.87 0.82
CA ASP A 41 16.97 23.71 2.28
C ASP A 41 18.05 22.81 2.89
N GLY A 42 18.88 22.19 2.04
CA GLY A 42 20.06 21.42 2.46
C GLY A 42 19.74 20.09 3.12
N ASP A 43 18.57 19.48 2.82
CA ASP A 43 18.19 18.19 3.39
C ASP A 43 18.80 16.98 2.65
N GLY A 44 19.36 17.24 1.45
CA GLY A 44 20.02 16.25 0.59
C GLY A 44 19.13 15.72 -0.53
N VAL A 45 17.92 16.26 -0.71
CA VAL A 45 17.01 16.01 -1.84
C VAL A 45 17.03 17.22 -2.76
N GLU A 46 17.29 17.03 -4.06
CA GLU A 46 17.30 18.16 -5.02
C GLU A 46 15.90 18.73 -5.20
N ASP A 47 15.72 20.06 -5.28
CA ASP A 47 14.42 20.75 -5.40
C ASP A 47 13.43 20.12 -6.40
N PRO A 48 13.87 19.68 -7.59
CA PRO A 48 12.94 19.06 -8.54
C PRO A 48 12.39 17.69 -8.10
N LEU A 49 12.96 17.11 -7.05
CA LEU A 49 12.58 15.81 -6.49
C LEU A 49 11.97 15.94 -5.11
N ASP A 50 12.01 17.16 -4.54
CA ASP A 50 11.51 17.50 -3.24
C ASP A 50 10.09 18.07 -3.32
N ALA A 51 9.19 17.54 -2.50
CA ALA A 51 7.84 18.08 -2.37
C ALA A 51 7.83 19.40 -1.56
N PHE A 52 8.84 19.64 -0.74
CA PHE A 52 8.98 20.79 0.16
C PHE A 52 10.37 21.47 0.09
N PRO A 53 10.79 22.02 -1.05
CA PRO A 53 12.17 22.47 -1.30
C PRO A 53 12.71 23.55 -0.37
N LEU A 54 11.95 24.03 0.58
CA LEU A 54 12.33 25.05 1.57
C LEU A 54 12.10 24.59 3.01
N ASP A 55 11.84 23.30 3.23
CA ASP A 55 11.61 22.73 4.56
C ASP A 55 12.44 21.46 4.77
N SER A 56 13.65 21.62 5.26
CA SER A 56 14.64 20.55 5.51
C SER A 56 14.17 19.44 6.48
N THR A 57 12.94 19.46 6.91
CA THR A 57 12.34 18.41 7.74
C THR A 57 11.38 17.53 6.96
N GLU A 58 11.02 17.90 5.74
CA GLU A 58 10.08 17.22 4.87
C GLU A 58 10.62 17.16 3.44
N SER A 59 10.43 16.06 2.75
CA SER A 59 10.79 15.92 1.32
C SER A 59 9.80 15.08 0.52
N VAL A 60 8.87 14.40 1.19
CA VAL A 60 7.88 13.54 0.56
C VAL A 60 6.48 13.97 0.99
N ASP A 61 5.58 14.02 0.03
CA ASP A 61 4.14 14.19 0.19
C ASP A 61 3.49 13.10 -0.65
N LEU A 62 3.19 11.97 -0.02
CA LEU A 62 2.81 10.75 -0.76
C LEU A 62 1.38 10.82 -1.28
N ASP A 63 0.44 11.40 -0.51
CA ASP A 63 -0.96 11.53 -0.89
C ASP A 63 -1.28 12.86 -1.59
N GLY A 64 -0.36 13.85 -1.53
CA GLY A 64 -0.47 15.13 -2.21
C GLY A 64 -1.39 16.13 -1.51
N ASP A 65 -1.59 16.02 -0.20
CA ASP A 65 -2.44 16.92 0.56
C ASP A 65 -1.75 18.20 1.01
N GLY A 66 -0.40 18.27 0.90
CA GLY A 66 0.44 19.40 1.24
C GLY A 66 1.00 19.36 2.67
N ILE A 67 0.87 18.24 3.36
CA ILE A 67 1.55 17.90 4.60
C ILE A 67 2.63 16.86 4.27
N GLY A 68 3.86 17.05 4.75
CA GLY A 68 4.94 16.09 4.50
C GLY A 68 4.80 14.85 5.38
N ASN A 69 5.26 13.72 4.86
CA ASN A 69 5.11 12.42 5.52
C ASN A 69 5.70 12.37 6.95
N ASN A 70 6.66 13.25 7.32
CA ASN A 70 7.16 13.26 8.69
C ASN A 70 6.19 13.95 9.67
N ALA A 71 5.32 14.82 9.17
CA ALA A 71 4.33 15.56 9.95
C ALA A 71 2.91 15.03 9.80
N ASP A 72 2.66 14.26 8.73
CA ASP A 72 1.37 13.64 8.47
C ASP A 72 1.08 12.51 9.47
N LEU A 73 -0.14 12.13 9.58
CA LEU A 73 -0.64 11.02 10.41
C LEU A 73 -1.27 9.90 9.57
N ASP A 74 -1.40 10.12 8.26
CA ASP A 74 -2.04 9.23 7.28
C ASP A 74 -1.33 9.43 5.93
N ASP A 75 -0.06 8.97 5.86
CA ASP A 75 0.89 9.26 4.78
C ASP A 75 0.38 8.93 3.38
N ASP A 76 -0.48 7.94 3.22
CA ASP A 76 -0.99 7.51 1.92
C ASP A 76 -2.43 7.95 1.64
N GLY A 77 -3.08 8.62 2.61
CA GLY A 77 -4.39 9.24 2.44
C GLY A 77 -5.55 8.24 2.31
N ASP A 78 -5.41 7.02 2.83
CA ASP A 78 -6.46 5.99 2.77
C ASP A 78 -7.54 6.15 3.86
N GLY A 79 -7.27 6.96 4.87
CA GLY A 79 -8.15 7.26 6.01
C GLY A 79 -7.86 6.42 7.25
N VAL A 80 -6.74 5.69 7.27
CA VAL A 80 -6.24 4.95 8.44
C VAL A 80 -4.94 5.60 8.91
N ASP A 81 -4.89 6.07 10.18
CA ASP A 81 -3.68 6.68 10.71
C ASP A 81 -2.50 5.69 10.65
N ASP A 82 -1.26 6.11 10.29
CA ASP A 82 -0.03 5.30 10.21
C ASP A 82 0.21 4.41 11.42
N SER A 83 -0.13 4.93 12.61
CA SER A 83 0.03 4.18 13.86
C SER A 83 -0.90 2.97 13.98
N LYS A 84 -1.87 2.83 13.08
CA LYS A 84 -2.88 1.77 13.03
C LYS A 84 -2.84 1.01 11.71
N ASP A 85 -2.14 1.56 10.74
CA ASP A 85 -1.94 1.00 9.42
C ASP A 85 -0.73 0.03 9.41
N VAL A 86 -0.90 -1.14 8.83
CA VAL A 86 0.19 -2.10 8.63
C VAL A 86 1.03 -1.73 7.39
N PHE A 87 0.46 -0.94 6.48
CA PHE A 87 1.08 -0.52 5.22
C PHE A 87 0.98 1.00 5.00
N PRO A 88 1.55 1.86 5.87
CA PRO A 88 1.32 3.30 5.90
C PRO A 88 1.72 4.08 4.63
N LEU A 89 2.23 3.42 3.61
CA LEU A 89 2.66 4.00 2.34
C LEU A 89 1.92 3.36 1.15
N ASP A 90 0.82 2.62 1.39
CA ASP A 90 0.09 1.92 0.34
C ASP A 90 -1.42 2.07 0.50
N ALA A 91 -1.98 3.15 0.03
CA ALA A 91 -3.40 3.53 0.09
C ALA A 91 -4.42 2.45 -0.39
N THR A 92 -3.95 1.27 -0.72
CA THR A 92 -4.80 0.15 -1.09
C THR A 92 -4.83 -0.97 -0.06
N GLU A 93 -4.00 -0.88 0.98
CA GLU A 93 -3.83 -1.89 2.01
C GLU A 93 -3.64 -1.25 3.38
N TRP A 94 -4.32 -1.75 4.40
CA TRP A 94 -4.21 -1.27 5.79
C TRP A 94 -4.19 -2.40 6.83
N GLU A 95 -4.49 -3.65 6.44
CA GLU A 95 -4.51 -4.83 7.32
C GLU A 95 -3.74 -5.99 6.72
N ASP A 96 -3.12 -6.79 7.60
CA ASP A 96 -2.47 -8.07 7.31
C ASP A 96 -2.86 -9.05 8.43
N ALA A 97 -4.00 -9.70 8.27
CA ALA A 97 -4.60 -10.53 9.31
C ALA A 97 -3.80 -11.81 9.59
N ASN A 98 -3.04 -12.29 8.62
CA ASN A 98 -2.26 -13.53 8.75
C ASN A 98 -0.77 -13.28 9.07
N GLY A 99 -0.27 -12.04 8.91
CA GLY A 99 1.08 -11.62 9.24
C GLY A 99 2.14 -12.11 8.25
N ASP A 100 1.80 -12.29 6.97
CA ASP A 100 2.75 -12.78 5.95
C ASP A 100 3.43 -11.65 5.16
N GLY A 101 3.02 -10.39 5.40
CA GLY A 101 3.57 -9.20 4.76
C GLY A 101 2.90 -8.82 3.45
N LEU A 102 1.78 -9.45 3.12
CA LEU A 102 0.89 -9.07 2.02
C LEU A 102 -0.40 -8.49 2.63
N GLY A 103 -0.87 -7.39 2.08
CA GLY A 103 -2.14 -6.81 2.52
C GLY A 103 -3.33 -7.69 2.13
N ASP A 104 -4.34 -7.72 3.00
CA ASP A 104 -5.52 -8.58 2.85
C ASP A 104 -6.28 -8.33 1.53
N ASN A 105 -6.21 -7.10 0.98
CA ASN A 105 -6.85 -6.76 -0.29
C ASN A 105 -6.10 -7.32 -1.52
N LYS A 106 -4.78 -7.55 -1.39
CA LYS A 106 -3.92 -8.10 -2.46
C LYS A 106 -3.79 -9.60 -2.40
N GLU A 107 -4.19 -10.21 -1.29
CA GLU A 107 -4.14 -11.66 -1.18
C GLU A 107 -5.14 -12.34 -2.09
N PRO A 108 -4.74 -13.41 -2.82
CA PRO A 108 -5.71 -14.28 -3.45
C PRO A 108 -6.53 -14.96 -2.35
N LEU A 109 -7.87 -14.92 -2.46
CA LEU A 109 -8.77 -15.60 -1.54
C LEU A 109 -8.21 -16.99 -1.20
N SER A 110 -7.91 -17.22 0.07
CA SER A 110 -7.41 -18.52 0.51
C SER A 110 -8.37 -19.62 0.10
N SER A 111 -7.86 -20.81 -0.16
CA SER A 111 -8.70 -21.96 -0.52
C SER A 111 -9.77 -22.28 0.54
N PHE A 112 -9.61 -21.74 1.74
CA PHE A 112 -10.57 -21.87 2.84
C PHE A 112 -11.71 -20.85 2.72
N GLU A 113 -11.44 -19.60 2.32
CA GLU A 113 -12.48 -18.59 2.05
C GLU A 113 -13.21 -18.88 0.75
N SER A 114 -12.50 -19.38 -0.28
CA SER A 114 -13.15 -19.89 -1.50
C SER A 114 -14.12 -21.04 -1.22
N ALA A 115 -13.84 -21.86 -0.21
CA ALA A 115 -14.74 -22.95 0.20
C ALA A 115 -15.95 -22.45 1.00
N GLN A 116 -15.90 -21.27 1.61
CA GLN A 116 -17.07 -20.65 2.27
C GLN A 116 -17.95 -19.86 1.29
N GLN A 117 -17.42 -19.49 0.12
CA GLN A 117 -18.16 -18.83 -0.96
C GLN A 117 -18.86 -19.82 -1.91
N GLU A 118 -18.73 -21.13 -1.68
CA GLU A 118 -19.59 -22.10 -2.35
C GLU A 118 -21.05 -21.73 -2.05
N PRO A 119 -21.90 -21.59 -3.07
CA PRO A 119 -23.29 -21.28 -2.84
C PRO A 119 -23.87 -22.36 -1.93
N VAL A 120 -24.28 -21.97 -0.72
CA VAL A 120 -25.07 -22.83 0.15
C VAL A 120 -26.22 -23.39 -0.72
N MET A 121 -26.04 -24.62 -1.19
CA MET A 121 -27.19 -25.32 -1.86
C MET A 121 -28.36 -25.21 -0.92
N PRO A 122 -29.51 -24.66 -1.36
CA PRO A 122 -30.64 -24.52 -0.47
C PRO A 122 -30.96 -25.91 0.09
N LEU A 123 -31.27 -26.01 1.38
CA LEU A 123 -31.55 -27.24 2.13
C LEU A 123 -32.48 -28.23 1.39
N LEU A 124 -33.24 -27.72 0.43
CA LEU A 124 -34.07 -28.50 -0.50
C LEU A 124 -33.30 -29.46 -1.42
N GLY A 125 -32.03 -29.09 -1.80
CA GLY A 125 -31.21 -29.97 -2.65
C GLY A 125 -30.71 -31.20 -1.91
N PHE A 126 -30.34 -31.06 -0.64
CA PHE A 126 -29.90 -32.18 0.19
C PHE A 126 -31.04 -33.22 0.46
N ALA A 127 -32.26 -32.73 0.69
CA ALA A 127 -33.40 -33.62 0.91
C ALA A 127 -33.75 -34.43 -0.34
N VAL A 128 -33.56 -33.84 -1.53
CA VAL A 128 -33.82 -34.54 -2.80
C VAL A 128 -32.75 -35.60 -3.08
N VAL A 129 -31.47 -35.29 -2.84
CA VAL A 129 -30.38 -36.28 -3.04
C VAL A 129 -30.46 -37.42 -2.05
N ILE A 130 -30.76 -37.15 -0.78
CA ILE A 130 -30.95 -38.19 0.24
C ILE A 130 -32.24 -39.02 -0.10
N GLY A 131 -33.29 -38.37 -0.55
CA GLY A 131 -34.53 -39.05 -0.99
C GLY A 131 -34.31 -40.01 -2.16
N ILE A 132 -33.52 -39.57 -3.15
CA ILE A 132 -33.15 -40.40 -4.31
C ILE A 132 -32.21 -41.55 -3.86
N MET A 133 -31.24 -41.31 -3.00
CA MET A 133 -30.39 -42.37 -2.46
C MET A 133 -31.18 -43.41 -1.66
N ILE A 134 -32.13 -42.99 -0.83
CA ILE A 134 -32.99 -43.91 -0.08
C ILE A 134 -33.90 -44.69 -1.02
N MET A 135 -34.41 -44.07 -2.08
CA MET A 135 -35.26 -44.73 -3.07
C MET A 135 -34.46 -45.75 -3.89
N LEU A 136 -33.24 -45.44 -4.29
CA LEU A 136 -32.33 -46.38 -4.98
C LEU A 136 -31.90 -47.53 -4.06
N TYR A 137 -31.64 -47.26 -2.78
CA TYR A 137 -31.27 -48.28 -1.80
C TYR A 137 -32.47 -49.28 -1.54
N ARG A 138 -33.71 -48.80 -1.52
CA ARG A 138 -34.91 -49.64 -1.37
C ARG A 138 -35.29 -50.41 -2.62
N ALA A 139 -34.84 -49.97 -3.80
CA ALA A 139 -35.15 -50.62 -5.07
C ALA A 139 -34.20 -51.79 -5.40
N GLN A 140 -33.16 -52.05 -4.57
CA GLN A 140 -32.27 -53.18 -4.79
C GLN A 140 -32.86 -54.45 -4.23
N PRO A 141 -32.83 -55.54 -5.00
CA PRO A 141 -33.32 -56.86 -4.53
C PRO A 141 -32.37 -57.40 -3.44
N PRO A 142 -32.87 -58.09 -2.43
CA PRO A 142 -32.06 -58.66 -1.36
C PRO A 142 -31.15 -59.76 -1.93
N GLY A 143 -29.83 -59.47 -2.02
CA GLY A 143 -28.84 -60.48 -2.39
C GLY A 143 -27.68 -60.06 -3.27
N GLY A 144 -27.46 -58.79 -3.59
CA GLY A 144 -26.49 -58.40 -4.59
C GLY A 144 -25.38 -57.48 -4.11
N PHE A 145 -24.51 -57.90 -3.21
CA PHE A 145 -23.15 -57.33 -3.11
C PHE A 145 -22.17 -58.50 -2.98
N GLU A 146 -21.71 -59.01 -4.12
CA GLU A 146 -20.45 -59.80 -4.12
C GLU A 146 -19.28 -58.87 -3.81
N LYS A 147 -18.68 -59.07 -2.65
CA LYS A 147 -17.41 -58.54 -2.27
C LYS A 147 -16.30 -59.22 -3.07
N LYS A 148 -16.15 -58.89 -4.34
CA LYS A 148 -14.99 -59.32 -5.11
C LYS A 148 -14.65 -58.20 -6.11
N GLU A 149 -13.37 -57.87 -6.15
CA GLU A 149 -12.71 -56.96 -7.13
C GLU A 149 -12.60 -55.48 -6.78
N PHE A 150 -12.05 -55.10 -5.62
CA PHE A 150 -11.48 -53.79 -5.47
C PHE A 150 -10.09 -53.81 -4.80
N LEU A 151 -9.39 -54.91 -4.78
CA LEU A 151 -8.07 -55.02 -4.05
C LEU A 151 -6.90 -55.56 -4.90
N GLU A 152 -7.01 -55.63 -6.23
CA GLU A 152 -5.87 -56.18 -7.03
C GLU A 152 -5.48 -55.35 -8.27
N THR A 153 -5.53 -54.01 -8.27
CA THR A 153 -5.00 -53.25 -9.40
C THR A 153 -3.98 -52.15 -9.03
N ASN A 154 -3.43 -52.15 -7.84
CA ASN A 154 -2.39 -51.18 -7.52
C ASN A 154 -1.08 -51.78 -6.98
N LEU A 155 -0.67 -52.97 -7.44
CA LEU A 155 0.63 -53.55 -7.13
C LEU A 155 1.23 -54.20 -8.38
N GLU A 156 1.45 -53.43 -9.46
CA GLU A 156 2.42 -53.75 -10.52
C GLU A 156 2.60 -52.50 -11.37
N GLU A 157 3.55 -51.66 -10.99
CA GLU A 157 4.50 -50.97 -11.89
C GLU A 157 5.57 -50.29 -11.02
N GLU A 158 6.76 -50.85 -11.12
CA GLU A 158 8.03 -50.27 -10.67
C GLU A 158 8.37 -48.97 -11.39
#